data_1333c09e528d2bcbc9b947030c124d62
#
_entry.id   1333c09e528d2bcbc9b947030c124d62
#
_cell.length_a   1.000
_cell.length_b   1.000
_cell.length_c   1.000
_cell.angle_alpha   90.00
_cell.angle_beta   90.00
_cell.angle_gamma   90.00
#
_symmetry.space_group_name_H-M   'P 1'
#
loop_
_entity.id
_entity.type
_entity.pdbx_description
1 polymer ?
#
loop_
_entity_poly.entity_id
_entity_poly.type
_entity_poly.pdbx_seq_one_letter_code
_entity_poly.pdbx_strand_id
1 'polypeptide(L)'
;MMHISPQHALAQLAATLAFADDAPGASVIRLYADANAATGTTPQDAPLASIALAQPCGTITGGTLVLHPADAGGAMVQATGIPRAAHWVRGDGVLVAAGTVTDANGAGDFRVAGAATAQGETSPTLYAGGKVLLGEVALT
;
A
#
# COMPACT_ATOMS: atom_id res chain seq x y z
N MET A 1 13.32 24.20 15.26
CA MET A 1 13.02 23.00 14.46
C MET A 1 13.69 23.12 13.09
N MET A 2 14.27 22.04 12.62
CA MET A 2 14.89 21.99 11.30
C MET A 2 13.86 21.56 10.25
N HIS A 3 13.88 22.23 9.11
CA HIS A 3 13.00 21.89 7.98
C HIS A 3 13.83 21.47 6.79
N ILE A 4 13.38 20.45 6.07
CA ILE A 4 14.04 20.06 4.82
C ILE A 4 13.52 20.91 3.66
N SER A 5 14.40 21.20 2.70
CA SER A 5 13.99 21.95 1.51
C SER A 5 13.10 21.09 0.60
N PRO A 6 12.29 21.71 -0.29
CA PRO A 6 11.53 20.96 -1.29
C PRO A 6 12.42 20.09 -2.18
N GLN A 7 13.61 20.54 -2.53
CA GLN A 7 14.57 19.76 -3.33
C GLN A 7 15.06 18.53 -2.59
N HIS A 8 15.32 18.67 -1.27
CA HIS A 8 15.70 17.53 -0.44
C HIS A 8 14.53 16.53 -0.32
N ALA A 9 13.31 17.01 -0.14
CA ALA A 9 12.14 16.14 -0.09
C ALA A 9 11.95 15.35 -1.40
N LEU A 10 12.14 16.00 -2.55
CA LEU A 10 12.09 15.31 -3.86
C LEU A 10 13.18 14.25 -3.96
N ALA A 11 14.38 14.53 -3.47
CA ALA A 11 15.46 13.55 -3.48
C ALA A 11 15.13 12.32 -2.61
N GLN A 12 14.47 12.52 -1.46
CA GLN A 12 14.03 11.42 -0.61
C GLN A 12 12.97 10.57 -1.30
N LEU A 13 12.00 11.19 -1.97
CA LEU A 13 10.96 10.47 -2.72
C LEU A 13 11.56 9.70 -3.89
N ALA A 14 12.51 10.30 -4.62
CA ALA A 14 13.20 9.62 -5.71
C ALA A 14 14.00 8.41 -5.20
N ALA A 15 14.65 8.52 -4.05
CA ALA A 15 15.37 7.42 -3.45
C ALA A 15 14.42 6.30 -2.99
N THR A 16 13.25 6.65 -2.46
CA THR A 16 12.22 5.68 -2.08
C THR A 16 11.73 4.89 -3.29
N LEU A 17 11.43 5.59 -4.39
CA LEU A 17 11.00 4.96 -5.63
C LEU A 17 12.07 4.02 -6.18
N ALA A 18 13.32 4.47 -6.23
CA ALA A 18 14.44 3.67 -6.71
C ALA A 18 14.66 2.44 -5.82
N PHE A 19 14.57 2.59 -4.51
CA PHE A 19 14.71 1.50 -3.57
C PHE A 19 13.62 0.44 -3.78
N ALA A 20 12.38 0.87 -3.94
CA ALA A 20 11.25 -0.04 -4.11
C ALA A 20 11.36 -0.85 -5.42
N ASP A 21 11.93 -0.27 -6.47
CA ASP A 21 12.07 -0.91 -7.79
C ASP A 21 13.42 -1.61 -8.00
N ASP A 22 14.31 -1.59 -7.02
CA ASP A 22 15.70 -2.08 -7.17
C ASP A 22 15.84 -3.60 -7.08
N ALA A 23 14.77 -4.33 -6.82
CA ALA A 23 14.80 -5.80 -6.76
C ALA A 23 14.29 -6.41 -8.07
N PRO A 24 14.70 -7.65 -8.40
CA PRO A 24 14.06 -8.39 -9.49
C PRO A 24 12.58 -8.58 -9.18
N GLY A 25 11.72 -8.29 -10.14
CA GLY A 25 10.28 -8.36 -9.98
C GLY A 25 9.67 -7.09 -9.40
N ALA A 26 8.37 -6.96 -9.53
CA ALA A 26 7.62 -5.80 -9.07
C ALA A 26 7.51 -5.77 -7.55
N SER A 27 7.47 -4.58 -6.98
CA SER A 27 7.08 -4.43 -5.58
C SER A 27 5.59 -4.72 -5.41
N VAL A 28 5.18 -5.03 -4.18
CA VAL A 28 3.83 -5.51 -3.88
C VAL A 28 3.34 -4.85 -2.61
N ILE A 29 2.05 -4.55 -2.57
CA ILE A 29 1.37 -4.14 -1.33
C ILE A 29 0.61 -5.34 -0.79
N ARG A 30 0.96 -5.78 0.41
CA ARG A 30 0.31 -6.90 1.11
C ARG A 30 -0.61 -6.36 2.18
N LEU A 31 -1.85 -6.83 2.18
CA LEU A 31 -2.88 -6.40 3.13
C LEU A 31 -3.03 -7.46 4.23
N TYR A 32 -3.01 -7.02 5.48
CA TYR A 32 -3.07 -7.89 6.65
C TYR A 32 -4.21 -7.50 7.59
N ALA A 33 -4.83 -8.49 8.23
CA ALA A 33 -5.82 -8.24 9.27
C ALA A 33 -5.20 -7.86 10.61
N ASP A 34 -3.91 -8.16 10.82
CA ASP A 34 -3.19 -7.84 12.05
C ASP A 34 -2.84 -6.35 12.09
N ALA A 35 -3.52 -5.59 12.97
CA ALA A 35 -3.30 -4.16 13.12
C ALA A 35 -1.86 -3.82 13.56
N ASN A 36 -1.18 -4.72 14.27
CA ASN A 36 0.19 -4.48 14.72
C ASN A 36 1.18 -4.43 13.56
N ALA A 37 0.85 -5.04 12.43
CA ALA A 37 1.69 -5.00 11.24
C ALA A 37 1.84 -3.59 10.67
N ALA A 38 0.96 -2.65 11.02
CA ALA A 38 1.05 -1.26 10.58
C ALA A 38 2.31 -0.55 11.08
N THR A 39 2.96 -1.06 12.11
CA THR A 39 4.23 -0.53 12.63
C THR A 39 5.46 -1.19 12.00
N GLY A 40 5.28 -2.04 11.00
CA GLY A 40 6.37 -2.74 10.34
C GLY A 40 6.79 -4.06 10.99
N THR A 41 6.07 -4.51 12.03
CA THR A 41 6.36 -5.79 12.66
C THR A 41 5.91 -6.94 11.76
N THR A 42 6.50 -8.12 11.95
CA THR A 42 6.13 -9.31 11.19
C THR A 42 4.67 -9.67 11.47
N PRO A 43 3.82 -9.79 10.43
CA PRO A 43 2.42 -10.16 10.62
C PRO A 43 2.28 -11.59 11.17
N GLN A 44 1.25 -11.80 11.97
CA GLN A 44 0.95 -13.12 12.53
C GLN A 44 0.30 -14.06 11.51
N ASP A 45 -0.44 -13.50 10.55
CA ASP A 45 -1.21 -14.26 9.57
C ASP A 45 -0.70 -14.00 8.15
N ALA A 46 -1.11 -14.88 7.22
CA ALA A 46 -0.87 -14.67 5.81
C ALA A 46 -1.63 -13.44 5.31
N PRO A 47 -1.18 -12.77 4.24
CA PRO A 47 -1.88 -11.61 3.71
C PRO A 47 -3.27 -11.98 3.19
N LEU A 48 -4.24 -11.06 3.39
CA LEU A 48 -5.59 -11.19 2.83
C LEU A 48 -5.56 -11.05 1.32
N ALA A 49 -4.70 -10.19 0.81
CA ALA A 49 -4.49 -9.96 -0.61
C ALA A 49 -3.12 -9.35 -0.84
N SER A 50 -2.60 -9.52 -2.05
CA SER A 50 -1.33 -8.93 -2.49
C SER A 50 -1.57 -8.19 -3.79
N ILE A 51 -1.32 -6.88 -3.81
CA ILE A 51 -1.52 -6.03 -4.97
C ILE A 51 -0.15 -5.74 -5.59
N ALA A 52 0.11 -6.30 -6.76
CA ALA A 52 1.35 -6.02 -7.48
C ALA A 52 1.33 -4.59 -8.03
N LEU A 53 2.46 -3.92 -7.96
CA LEU A 53 2.62 -2.57 -8.49
C LEU A 53 3.27 -2.61 -9.87
N ALA A 54 3.08 -1.54 -10.63
CA ALA A 54 3.72 -1.37 -11.93
C ALA A 54 5.24 -1.18 -11.74
N GLN A 55 5.98 -1.17 -12.82
CA GLN A 55 7.40 -0.82 -12.84
C GLN A 55 7.63 0.28 -13.88
N PRO A 56 7.96 1.50 -13.44
CA PRO A 56 8.18 1.94 -12.05
C PRO A 56 6.90 1.89 -11.21
N CYS A 57 7.07 1.65 -9.92
CA CYS A 57 5.91 1.43 -9.02
C CYS A 57 5.12 2.70 -8.73
N GLY A 58 5.62 3.85 -9.08
CA GLY A 58 4.93 5.11 -8.85
C GLY A 58 5.51 6.25 -9.66
N THR A 59 4.90 7.43 -9.53
CA THR A 59 5.37 8.68 -10.14
C THR A 59 5.45 9.77 -9.09
N ILE A 60 6.41 10.68 -9.24
CA ILE A 60 6.57 11.83 -8.35
C ILE A 60 6.02 13.05 -9.06
N THR A 61 4.98 13.65 -8.49
CA THR A 61 4.32 14.83 -9.04
C THR A 61 3.99 15.79 -7.92
N GLY A 62 4.40 17.05 -8.05
CA GLY A 62 4.06 18.08 -7.07
C GLY A 62 4.56 17.81 -5.66
N GLY A 63 5.71 17.14 -5.50
CA GLY A 63 6.26 16.79 -4.20
C GLY A 63 5.63 15.57 -3.54
N THR A 64 4.89 14.77 -4.32
CA THR A 64 4.20 13.57 -3.84
C THR A 64 4.56 12.37 -4.71
N LEU A 65 4.88 11.24 -4.08
CA LEU A 65 5.03 9.96 -4.76
C LEU A 65 3.68 9.25 -4.73
N VAL A 66 3.13 8.95 -5.91
CA VAL A 66 1.86 8.24 -6.05
C VAL A 66 2.13 6.86 -6.62
N LEU A 67 1.64 5.82 -5.95
CA LEU A 67 1.84 4.43 -6.37
C LEU A 67 0.80 4.01 -7.41
N HIS A 68 1.21 3.16 -8.34
CA HIS A 68 0.36 2.66 -9.42
C HIS A 68 0.30 1.13 -9.40
N PRO A 69 -0.91 0.54 -9.41
CA PRO A 69 -1.04 -0.91 -9.51
C PRO A 69 -0.66 -1.38 -10.92
N ALA A 70 -0.14 -2.61 -11.00
CA ALA A 70 0.16 -3.24 -12.29
C ALA A 70 -1.11 -3.59 -13.06
N ASP A 71 -2.18 -3.94 -12.35
CA ASP A 71 -3.47 -4.31 -12.93
C ASP A 71 -4.57 -3.40 -12.38
N ALA A 72 -5.14 -2.57 -13.25
CA ALA A 72 -6.24 -1.68 -12.88
C ALA A 72 -7.51 -2.45 -12.51
N GLY A 73 -7.64 -3.72 -12.91
CA GLY A 73 -8.76 -4.58 -12.54
C GLY A 73 -8.72 -5.09 -11.11
N GLY A 74 -7.63 -4.84 -10.40
CA GLY A 74 -7.48 -5.21 -9.00
C GLY A 74 -6.83 -6.59 -8.79
N ALA A 75 -6.63 -6.92 -7.53
CA ALA A 75 -6.05 -8.19 -7.11
C ALA A 75 -7.10 -9.07 -6.46
N MET A 76 -6.96 -10.38 -6.62
CA MET A 76 -7.88 -11.33 -6.00
C MET A 76 -7.64 -11.42 -4.49
N VAL A 77 -8.71 -11.34 -3.72
CA VAL A 77 -8.66 -11.54 -2.27
C VAL A 77 -8.53 -13.03 -1.98
N GLN A 78 -7.53 -13.41 -1.20
CA GLN A 78 -7.22 -14.81 -0.91
C GLN A 78 -7.86 -15.30 0.38
N ALA A 79 -8.13 -14.41 1.32
CA ALA A 79 -8.77 -14.74 2.58
C ALA A 79 -9.75 -13.65 2.99
N THR A 80 -10.88 -14.05 3.57
CA THR A 80 -11.88 -13.10 4.05
C THR A 80 -11.40 -12.43 5.34
N GLY A 81 -11.55 -11.12 5.42
CA GLY A 81 -11.20 -10.35 6.61
C GLY A 81 -11.24 -8.86 6.36
N ILE A 82 -10.97 -8.10 7.41
CA ILE A 82 -10.87 -6.65 7.36
C ILE A 82 -9.39 -6.28 7.38
N PRO A 83 -8.85 -5.67 6.30
CA PRO A 83 -7.46 -5.26 6.31
C PRO A 83 -7.26 -4.09 7.28
N ARG A 84 -6.33 -4.23 8.19
CA ARG A 84 -5.98 -3.22 9.20
C ARG A 84 -4.62 -2.60 8.92
N ALA A 85 -3.75 -3.34 8.26
CA ALA A 85 -2.38 -2.93 7.98
C ALA A 85 -1.97 -3.34 6.58
N ALA A 86 -1.01 -2.62 6.02
CA ALA A 86 -0.41 -2.97 4.74
C ALA A 86 1.10 -2.86 4.84
N HIS A 87 1.78 -3.75 4.12
CA HIS A 87 3.22 -3.69 3.90
C HIS A 87 3.49 -3.48 2.43
N TRP A 88 4.25 -2.43 2.12
CA TRP A 88 4.81 -2.25 0.79
C TRP A 88 6.18 -2.89 0.79
N VAL A 89 6.35 -3.97 0.03
CA VAL A 89 7.58 -4.75 0.00
C VAL A 89 8.16 -4.78 -1.41
N ARG A 90 9.49 -4.87 -1.49
CA ARG A 90 10.21 -5.04 -2.76
C ARG A 90 9.95 -6.43 -3.34
N GLY A 91 10.33 -6.62 -4.60
CA GLY A 91 10.24 -7.93 -5.24
C GLY A 91 11.03 -9.03 -4.54
N ASP A 92 12.06 -8.69 -3.75
CA ASP A 92 12.83 -9.63 -2.95
C ASP A 92 12.29 -9.82 -1.53
N GLY A 93 11.19 -9.16 -1.18
CA GLY A 93 10.55 -9.29 0.14
C GLY A 93 11.02 -8.30 1.20
N VAL A 94 11.94 -7.39 0.87
CA VAL A 94 12.41 -6.37 1.81
C VAL A 94 11.33 -5.31 1.99
N LEU A 95 11.03 -4.97 3.24
CA LEU A 95 10.01 -3.97 3.56
C LEU A 95 10.46 -2.57 3.12
N VAL A 96 9.59 -1.87 2.39
CA VAL A 96 9.78 -0.46 2.03
C VAL A 96 9.08 0.43 3.05
N ALA A 97 7.80 0.17 3.31
CA ALA A 97 6.99 0.94 4.25
C ALA A 97 5.81 0.12 4.76
N ALA A 98 5.31 0.50 5.91
CA ALA A 98 4.12 -0.11 6.51
C ALA A 98 3.19 1.01 6.99
N GLY A 99 1.90 0.72 7.04
CA GLY A 99 0.91 1.68 7.50
C GLY A 99 -0.46 1.08 7.69
N THR A 100 -1.42 1.94 7.98
CA THR A 100 -2.82 1.57 8.20
C THR A 100 -3.57 1.49 6.87
N VAL A 101 -4.69 0.78 6.87
CA VAL A 101 -5.55 0.60 5.69
C VAL A 101 -6.95 1.08 5.98
N THR A 102 -7.51 1.89 5.09
CA THR A 102 -8.93 2.25 5.07
C THR A 102 -9.46 2.21 3.65
N ASP A 103 -10.75 2.45 3.47
CA ASP A 103 -11.31 2.70 2.15
C ASP A 103 -10.95 4.14 1.68
N ALA A 104 -11.49 4.54 0.52
CA ALA A 104 -11.19 5.85 -0.06
C ALA A 104 -11.70 7.03 0.77
N ASN A 105 -12.66 6.80 1.66
CA ASN A 105 -13.24 7.84 2.52
C ASN A 105 -12.50 7.99 3.85
N GLY A 106 -11.65 7.04 4.19
CA GLY A 106 -10.87 7.08 5.43
C GLY A 106 -9.53 7.78 5.25
N ALA A 107 -8.80 7.90 6.35
CA ALA A 107 -7.50 8.58 6.42
C ALA A 107 -6.33 7.60 6.54
N GLY A 108 -6.50 6.33 6.15
CA GLY A 108 -5.42 5.35 6.21
C GLY A 108 -4.27 5.69 5.27
N ASP A 109 -3.09 5.21 5.62
CA ASP A 109 -1.89 5.42 4.81
C ASP A 109 -2.02 4.72 3.45
N PHE A 110 -2.65 3.56 3.44
CA PHE A 110 -3.01 2.83 2.23
C PHE A 110 -4.53 2.81 2.12
N ARG A 111 -5.04 3.14 0.94
CA ARG A 111 -6.47 3.17 0.66
C ARG A 111 -6.81 2.12 -0.38
N VAL A 112 -7.89 1.40 -0.15
CA VAL A 112 -8.34 0.34 -1.05
C VAL A 112 -9.78 0.59 -1.49
N ALA A 113 -10.15 0.05 -2.63
CA ALA A 113 -11.48 0.18 -3.21
C ALA A 113 -11.96 -1.19 -3.71
N GLY A 114 -13.22 -1.26 -4.15
CA GLY A 114 -13.81 -2.49 -4.68
C GLY A 114 -14.34 -3.43 -3.60
N ALA A 115 -14.20 -3.07 -2.33
CA ALA A 115 -14.71 -3.85 -1.20
C ALA A 115 -15.89 -3.14 -0.54
N ALA A 116 -16.73 -3.91 0.13
CA ALA A 116 -17.88 -3.37 0.84
C ALA A 116 -17.46 -2.80 2.21
N THR A 117 -17.91 -1.59 2.50
CA THR A 117 -17.69 -0.96 3.81
C THR A 117 -19.05 -0.74 4.48
N ALA A 118 -19.17 -1.13 5.74
CA ALA A 118 -20.39 -0.89 6.50
C ALA A 118 -20.65 0.61 6.66
N GLN A 119 -21.93 0.98 6.71
CA GLN A 119 -22.33 2.37 6.83
C GLN A 119 -21.75 2.98 8.12
N GLY A 120 -21.14 4.15 8.00
CA GLY A 120 -20.52 4.85 9.12
C GLY A 120 -19.10 4.37 9.46
N GLU A 121 -18.55 3.43 8.66
CA GLU A 121 -17.21 2.89 8.85
C GLU A 121 -16.30 3.25 7.69
N THR A 122 -14.99 3.09 7.90
CA THR A 122 -13.96 3.29 6.86
C THR A 122 -13.07 2.07 6.69
N SER A 123 -13.38 0.97 7.38
CA SER A 123 -12.65 -0.28 7.28
C SER A 123 -13.44 -1.24 6.39
N PRO A 124 -12.98 -1.51 5.15
CA PRO A 124 -13.69 -2.40 4.24
C PRO A 124 -13.54 -3.86 4.65
N THR A 125 -14.52 -4.68 4.31
CA THR A 125 -14.43 -6.13 4.46
C THR A 125 -14.07 -6.75 3.11
N LEU A 126 -12.98 -7.50 3.07
CA LEU A 126 -12.58 -8.25 1.88
C LEU A 126 -13.14 -9.68 1.99
N TYR A 127 -13.65 -10.18 0.87
CA TYR A 127 -14.20 -11.54 0.78
C TYR A 127 -13.34 -12.38 -0.17
N ALA A 128 -12.95 -13.57 0.28
CA ALA A 128 -12.15 -14.48 -0.54
C ALA A 128 -12.83 -14.73 -1.89
N GLY A 129 -12.06 -14.65 -2.95
CA GLY A 129 -12.55 -14.76 -4.33
C GLY A 129 -13.02 -13.46 -4.94
N GLY A 130 -13.22 -12.42 -4.13
CA GLY A 130 -13.51 -11.07 -4.62
C GLY A 130 -12.25 -10.36 -5.08
N LYS A 131 -12.40 -9.10 -5.50
CA LYS A 131 -11.27 -8.27 -5.94
C LYS A 131 -11.14 -7.04 -5.06
N VAL A 132 -9.91 -6.63 -4.84
CA VAL A 132 -9.58 -5.38 -4.16
C VAL A 132 -8.74 -4.54 -5.10
N LEU A 133 -9.05 -3.24 -5.16
CA LEU A 133 -8.35 -2.27 -5.98
C LEU A 133 -7.51 -1.38 -5.07
N LEU A 134 -6.32 -1.02 -5.54
CA LEU A 134 -5.53 -0.01 -4.85
C LEU A 134 -6.15 1.35 -5.14
N GLY A 135 -6.53 2.04 -4.08
CA GLY A 135 -6.95 3.43 -4.17
C GLY A 135 -5.75 4.36 -4.25
N GLU A 136 -5.97 5.64 -3.99
CA GLU A 136 -4.86 6.58 -3.98
C GLU A 136 -3.95 6.32 -2.78
N VAL A 137 -2.69 5.99 -3.06
CA VAL A 137 -1.65 5.83 -2.04
C VAL A 137 -0.55 6.82 -2.38
N ALA A 138 -0.31 7.76 -1.48
CA ALA A 138 0.63 8.85 -1.71
C ALA A 138 1.57 9.02 -0.51
N LEU A 139 2.84 9.26 -0.82
CA LEU A 139 3.88 9.57 0.16
C LEU A 139 4.41 10.97 -0.11
N THR A 140 4.42 11.80 0.90
CA THR A 140 4.93 13.18 0.81
C THR A 140 6.12 13.40 1.73
#